data_a1e7d953b16ae9416cababc0212216d0
#
_entry.id   a1e7d953b16ae9416cababc0212216d0
#
_cell.length_a   1.000
_cell.length_b   1.000
_cell.length_c   1.000
_cell.angle_alpha   90.00
_cell.angle_beta   90.00
_cell.angle_gamma   90.00
#
_symmetry.space_group_name_H-M   'P 1'
#
loop_
_entity.id
_entity.type
_entity.pdbx_description
1 polymer ?
#
loop_
_entity_poly.entity_id
_entity_poly.type
_entity_poly.pdbx_seq_one_letter_code
_entity_poly.pdbx_strand_id
1 'polypeptide(L)'
;MDDNKIFKILSIDGGGIKGLYSARILDKFEKKFNCKTSDYFDMICGTSTGGLIALAITSLISAENICNFYEQKGELIFPKHKVIKIPFIGKIDEGFLKQIAFGGKFSNKGLKESLNEIFGEKLMGEANNLLCIPSYSVTEAKPKVFKYDHKEGSLSRDNHAKMVDIALATSAAPTY
;
A
#
# COMPACT_ATOMS: atom_id res chain seq x y z
N MET A 1 18.92 29.86 4.30
CA MET A 1 17.84 28.87 4.40
C MET A 1 16.56 29.65 4.21
N ASP A 2 15.74 29.29 3.25
CA ASP A 2 14.47 29.99 2.99
C ASP A 2 13.50 29.59 4.09
N ASP A 3 13.32 30.45 5.08
CA ASP A 3 12.58 30.15 6.34
C ASP A 3 11.05 29.99 6.15
N ASN A 4 10.57 29.94 4.89
CA ASN A 4 9.14 29.85 4.55
C ASN A 4 8.75 28.63 3.71
N LYS A 5 9.60 27.60 3.61
CA LYS A 5 9.22 26.39 2.85
C LYS A 5 8.25 25.55 3.66
N ILE A 6 6.98 25.53 3.25
CA ILE A 6 5.95 24.64 3.83
C ILE A 6 6.27 23.19 3.48
N PHE A 7 6.45 22.35 4.49
CA PHE A 7 6.62 20.91 4.32
C PHE A 7 5.25 20.23 4.20
N LYS A 8 5.01 19.58 3.06
CA LYS A 8 3.71 19.00 2.71
C LYS A 8 3.72 17.49 2.86
N ILE A 9 2.80 16.97 3.65
CA ILE A 9 2.65 15.54 3.91
C ILE A 9 1.32 15.07 3.33
N LEU A 10 1.37 13.99 2.53
CA LEU A 10 0.20 13.24 2.10
C LEU A 10 0.08 11.97 2.95
N SER A 11 -1.05 11.79 3.62
CA SER A 11 -1.37 10.56 4.34
C SER A 11 -2.57 9.87 3.71
N ILE A 12 -2.41 8.58 3.38
CA ILE A 12 -3.41 7.79 2.66
C ILE A 12 -3.81 6.58 3.53
N ASP A 13 -5.08 6.54 3.90
CA ASP A 13 -5.63 5.44 4.69
C ASP A 13 -5.75 4.14 3.89
N GLY A 14 -5.69 3.02 4.61
CA GLY A 14 -5.98 1.70 4.07
C GLY A 14 -7.48 1.48 3.86
N GLY A 15 -7.82 0.43 3.14
CA GLY A 15 -9.24 0.09 2.91
C GLY A 15 -9.48 -0.91 1.79
N GLY A 16 -8.50 -1.73 1.43
CA GLY A 16 -8.61 -2.74 0.39
C GLY A 16 -8.98 -2.11 -0.96
N ILE A 17 -9.98 -2.66 -1.64
CA ILE A 17 -10.42 -2.16 -2.96
C ILE A 17 -10.88 -0.68 -2.94
N LYS A 18 -11.26 -0.14 -1.77
CA LYS A 18 -11.65 1.27 -1.62
C LYS A 18 -10.48 2.24 -1.88
N GLY A 19 -9.24 1.75 -1.91
CA GLY A 19 -8.07 2.53 -2.35
C GLY A 19 -8.21 3.11 -3.76
N LEU A 20 -9.02 2.49 -4.62
CA LEU A 20 -9.38 3.08 -5.92
C LEU A 20 -10.00 4.48 -5.76
N TYR A 21 -10.79 4.72 -4.70
CA TYR A 21 -11.35 6.05 -4.45
C TYR A 21 -10.25 7.08 -4.15
N SER A 22 -9.29 6.73 -3.29
CA SER A 22 -8.14 7.58 -3.00
C SER A 22 -7.29 7.85 -4.25
N ALA A 23 -7.03 6.81 -5.06
CA ALA A 23 -6.32 6.96 -6.33
C ALA A 23 -7.06 7.88 -7.31
N ARG A 24 -8.39 7.79 -7.40
CA ARG A 24 -9.21 8.67 -8.24
C ARG A 24 -9.20 10.13 -7.79
N ILE A 25 -9.13 10.40 -6.48
CA ILE A 25 -8.95 11.76 -5.97
C ILE A 25 -7.61 12.32 -6.42
N LEU A 26 -6.54 11.54 -6.30
CA LEU A 26 -5.20 11.93 -6.74
C LEU A 26 -5.12 12.13 -8.26
N ASP A 27 -5.75 11.28 -9.06
CA ASP A 27 -5.86 11.44 -10.52
C ASP A 27 -6.53 12.78 -10.89
N LYS A 28 -7.64 13.12 -10.21
CA LYS A 28 -8.29 14.42 -10.39
C LYS A 28 -7.41 15.58 -9.95
N PHE A 29 -6.64 15.41 -8.88
CA PHE A 29 -5.69 16.40 -8.41
C PHE A 29 -4.59 16.63 -9.46
N GLU A 30 -3.94 15.57 -9.95
CA GLU A 30 -2.90 15.66 -10.97
C GLU A 30 -3.40 16.35 -12.24
N LYS A 31 -4.59 15.98 -12.71
CA LYS A 31 -5.21 16.57 -13.90
C LYS A 31 -5.59 18.04 -13.70
N LYS A 32 -6.14 18.39 -12.53
CA LYS A 32 -6.59 19.76 -12.24
C LYS A 32 -5.43 20.74 -12.10
N PHE A 33 -4.35 20.31 -11.47
CA PHE A 33 -3.20 21.18 -11.18
C PHE A 33 -2.04 20.99 -12.16
N ASN A 34 -2.17 20.08 -13.11
CA ASN A 34 -1.15 19.73 -14.11
C ASN A 34 0.21 19.45 -13.46
N CYS A 35 0.21 18.66 -12.39
CA CYS A 35 1.41 18.26 -11.66
C CYS A 35 1.30 16.80 -11.22
N LYS A 36 2.41 16.15 -10.97
CA LYS A 36 2.40 14.83 -10.32
C LYS A 36 2.21 14.99 -8.82
N THR A 37 1.55 14.04 -8.19
CA THR A 37 1.43 13.97 -6.74
C THR A 37 2.80 13.96 -6.07
N SER A 38 3.77 13.22 -6.63
CA SER A 38 5.16 13.17 -6.17
C SER A 38 5.88 14.51 -6.19
N ASP A 39 5.52 15.42 -7.10
CA ASP A 39 6.18 16.73 -7.22
C ASP A 39 5.60 17.74 -6.21
N TYR A 40 4.37 17.50 -5.75
CA TYR A 40 3.68 18.43 -4.87
C TYR A 40 3.91 18.17 -3.38
N PHE A 41 4.05 16.90 -2.97
CA PHE A 41 4.24 16.51 -1.58
C PHE A 41 5.69 16.15 -1.30
N ASP A 42 6.21 16.56 -0.13
CA ASP A 42 7.56 16.25 0.33
C ASP A 42 7.63 14.83 0.94
N MET A 43 6.57 14.42 1.66
CA MET A 43 6.48 13.11 2.30
C MET A 43 5.14 12.44 1.97
N ILE A 44 5.18 11.13 1.76
CA ILE A 44 3.99 10.33 1.50
C ILE A 44 3.93 9.19 2.50
N CYS A 45 2.80 9.09 3.19
CA CYS A 45 2.54 8.08 4.20
C CYS A 45 1.34 7.24 3.78
N GLY A 46 1.34 5.96 4.12
CA GLY A 46 0.16 5.15 3.85
C GLY A 46 0.21 3.77 4.47
N THR A 47 -0.95 3.22 4.80
CA THR A 47 -1.11 1.88 5.39
C THR A 47 -1.92 1.00 4.45
N SER A 48 -1.54 -0.27 4.30
CA SER A 48 -2.22 -1.24 3.46
C SER A 48 -2.34 -0.71 2.01
N THR A 49 -3.54 -0.64 1.45
CA THR A 49 -3.81 -0.03 0.14
C THR A 49 -3.24 1.38 0.01
N GLY A 50 -3.31 2.21 1.09
CA GLY A 50 -2.68 3.53 1.11
C GLY A 50 -1.16 3.44 1.01
N GLY A 51 -0.55 2.41 1.60
CA GLY A 51 0.88 2.11 1.45
C GLY A 51 1.25 1.70 0.02
N LEU A 52 0.41 0.91 -0.65
CA LEU A 52 0.60 0.56 -2.07
C LEU A 52 0.59 1.81 -2.95
N ILE A 53 -0.38 2.72 -2.72
CA ILE A 53 -0.49 3.99 -3.45
C ILE A 53 0.73 4.88 -3.16
N ALA A 54 1.15 4.99 -1.89
CA ALA A 54 2.33 5.76 -1.50
C ALA A 54 3.59 5.27 -2.22
N LEU A 55 3.85 3.96 -2.20
CA LEU A 55 4.98 3.35 -2.92
C LEU A 55 4.90 3.59 -4.44
N ALA A 56 3.72 3.51 -5.04
CA ALA A 56 3.53 3.76 -6.46
C ALA A 56 3.82 5.22 -6.84
N ILE A 57 3.29 6.18 -6.07
CA ILE A 57 3.55 7.62 -6.28
C ILE A 57 5.03 7.93 -6.19
N THR A 58 5.71 7.45 -5.15
CA THR A 58 7.16 7.68 -4.96
C THR A 58 8.02 6.94 -5.99
N SER A 59 7.44 5.98 -6.68
CA SER A 59 8.01 5.32 -7.87
C SER A 59 7.74 6.07 -9.18
N LEU A 60 7.18 7.28 -9.10
CA LEU A 60 6.83 8.16 -10.22
C LEU A 60 5.70 7.61 -11.12
N ILE A 61 4.90 6.68 -10.60
CA ILE A 61 3.71 6.15 -11.28
C ILE A 61 2.60 7.18 -11.14
N SER A 62 1.96 7.57 -12.24
CA SER A 62 0.86 8.53 -12.23
C SER A 62 -0.36 7.97 -11.51
N ALA A 63 -1.17 8.84 -10.91
CA ALA A 63 -2.40 8.43 -10.25
C ALA A 63 -3.40 7.76 -11.20
N GLU A 64 -3.41 8.12 -12.48
CA GLU A 64 -4.17 7.45 -13.53
C GLU A 64 -3.75 5.99 -13.70
N ASN A 65 -2.45 5.70 -13.77
CA ASN A 65 -1.94 4.32 -13.86
C ASN A 65 -2.25 3.52 -12.60
N ILE A 66 -2.22 4.15 -11.43
CA ILE A 66 -2.65 3.51 -10.17
C ILE A 66 -4.15 3.15 -10.25
N CYS A 67 -5.00 4.04 -10.75
CA CYS A 67 -6.42 3.74 -10.97
C CYS A 67 -6.62 2.55 -11.91
N ASN A 68 -5.93 2.57 -13.06
CA ASN A 68 -6.01 1.49 -14.04
C ASN A 68 -5.59 0.14 -13.45
N PHE A 69 -4.54 0.13 -12.62
CA PHE A 69 -4.12 -1.08 -11.90
C PHE A 69 -5.22 -1.62 -10.98
N TYR A 70 -5.87 -0.77 -10.18
CA TYR A 70 -6.98 -1.18 -9.33
C TYR A 70 -8.18 -1.70 -10.12
N GLU A 71 -8.49 -1.10 -11.27
CA GLU A 71 -9.60 -1.51 -12.12
C GLU A 71 -9.35 -2.86 -12.79
N GLN A 72 -8.12 -3.10 -13.23
CA GLN A 72 -7.74 -4.33 -13.94
C GLN A 72 -7.45 -5.50 -12.99
N LYS A 73 -6.80 -5.24 -11.86
CA LYS A 73 -6.30 -6.26 -10.93
C LYS A 73 -7.06 -6.31 -9.60
N GLY A 74 -8.00 -5.39 -9.36
CA GLY A 74 -8.64 -5.24 -8.06
C GLY A 74 -9.38 -6.49 -7.59
N GLU A 75 -10.06 -7.23 -8.46
CA GLU A 75 -10.72 -8.48 -8.09
C GLU A 75 -9.74 -9.63 -7.80
N LEU A 76 -8.56 -9.61 -8.44
CA LEU A 76 -7.49 -10.58 -8.19
C LEU A 76 -6.80 -10.33 -6.84
N ILE A 77 -6.57 -9.04 -6.53
CA ILE A 77 -5.88 -8.59 -5.31
C ILE A 77 -6.82 -8.62 -4.10
N PHE A 78 -8.09 -8.26 -4.30
CA PHE A 78 -9.12 -8.18 -3.26
C PHE A 78 -10.32 -9.04 -3.63
N PRO A 79 -10.19 -10.37 -3.58
CA PRO A 79 -11.28 -11.27 -3.95
C PRO A 79 -12.50 -11.04 -3.05
N LYS A 80 -13.68 -10.98 -3.68
CA LYS A 80 -14.95 -10.87 -2.94
C LYS A 80 -15.22 -12.18 -2.21
N HIS A 81 -15.27 -12.15 -0.90
CA HIS A 81 -15.70 -13.28 -0.10
C HIS A 81 -17.21 -13.43 -0.15
N LYS A 82 -17.68 -14.65 -0.41
CA LYS A 82 -19.11 -14.98 -0.31
C LYS A 82 -19.50 -15.12 1.14
N VAL A 83 -20.58 -14.45 1.54
CA VAL A 83 -21.17 -14.63 2.86
C VAL A 83 -22.01 -15.91 2.85
N ILE A 84 -21.63 -16.90 3.63
CA ILE A 84 -22.37 -18.15 3.79
C ILE A 84 -23.30 -18.02 4.99
N LYS A 85 -24.60 -18.27 4.79
CA LYS A 85 -25.57 -18.37 5.88
C LYS A 85 -25.55 -19.81 6.41
N ILE A 86 -25.07 -19.99 7.64
CA ILE A 86 -25.15 -21.29 8.31
C ILE A 86 -26.40 -21.27 9.20
N PRO A 87 -27.32 -22.23 9.06
CA PRO A 87 -28.46 -22.37 9.96
C PRO A 87 -27.97 -22.42 11.42
N PHE A 88 -28.61 -21.69 12.31
CA PHE A 88 -28.32 -21.54 13.75
C PHE A 88 -27.10 -20.66 14.12
N ILE A 89 -26.14 -20.36 13.21
CA ILE A 89 -24.92 -19.58 13.53
C ILE A 89 -24.97 -18.18 12.90
N GLY A 90 -25.87 -17.98 11.92
CA GLY A 90 -26.02 -16.70 11.25
C GLY A 90 -25.16 -16.54 9.98
N LYS A 91 -24.82 -15.30 9.64
CA LYS A 91 -23.97 -14.99 8.46
C LYS A 91 -22.50 -15.05 8.88
N ILE A 92 -21.74 -15.95 8.30
CA ILE A 92 -20.28 -16.03 8.48
C ILE A 92 -19.62 -15.76 7.14
N ASP A 93 -18.55 -14.99 7.15
CA ASP A 93 -17.70 -14.77 5.99
C ASP A 93 -17.00 -16.08 5.58
N GLU A 94 -17.07 -16.42 4.30
CA GLU A 94 -16.44 -17.66 3.76
C GLU A 94 -14.93 -17.64 3.98
N GLY A 95 -14.30 -16.47 3.95
CA GLY A 95 -12.88 -16.30 4.21
C GLY A 95 -12.53 -16.67 5.65
N PHE A 96 -13.36 -16.27 6.63
CA PHE A 96 -13.19 -16.62 8.03
C PHE A 96 -13.32 -18.13 8.27
N LEU A 97 -14.28 -18.80 7.62
CA LEU A 97 -14.41 -20.26 7.70
C LEU A 97 -13.21 -21.00 7.09
N LYS A 98 -12.73 -20.54 5.93
CA LYS A 98 -11.53 -21.10 5.31
C LYS A 98 -10.28 -20.88 6.17
N GLN A 99 -10.16 -19.73 6.82
CA GLN A 99 -9.07 -19.42 7.73
C GLN A 99 -9.04 -20.36 8.93
N ILE A 100 -10.20 -20.66 9.55
CA ILE A 100 -10.30 -21.60 10.67
C ILE A 100 -10.01 -23.04 10.19
N ALA A 101 -10.54 -23.44 9.04
CA ALA A 101 -10.43 -24.81 8.54
C ALA A 101 -9.04 -25.16 7.97
N PHE A 102 -8.33 -24.20 7.36
CA PHE A 102 -7.10 -24.43 6.62
C PHE A 102 -5.89 -23.65 7.13
N GLY A 103 -5.94 -23.06 8.31
CA GLY A 103 -4.80 -22.40 8.95
C GLY A 103 -4.35 -21.09 8.28
N GLY A 104 -5.26 -20.35 7.66
CA GLY A 104 -5.05 -18.94 7.31
C GLY A 104 -4.14 -18.65 6.12
N LYS A 105 -3.90 -19.60 5.22
CA LYS A 105 -3.14 -19.33 3.99
C LYS A 105 -4.06 -18.91 2.85
N PHE A 106 -4.49 -17.64 2.83
CA PHE A 106 -4.81 -17.02 1.54
C PHE A 106 -3.51 -16.92 0.72
N SER A 107 -3.57 -17.39 -0.51
CA SER A 107 -2.42 -17.26 -1.40
C SER A 107 -2.23 -15.78 -1.77
N ASN A 108 -1.25 -15.12 -1.16
CA ASN A 108 -0.77 -13.79 -1.58
C ASN A 108 -0.13 -13.81 -2.98
N LYS A 109 -0.23 -14.93 -3.70
CA LYS A 109 0.43 -15.12 -5.00
C LYS A 109 -0.03 -14.08 -6.02
N GLY A 110 -1.34 -13.89 -6.18
CA GLY A 110 -1.90 -12.92 -7.13
C GLY A 110 -1.50 -11.47 -6.78
N LEU A 111 -1.53 -11.12 -5.49
CA LEU A 111 -1.06 -9.81 -5.04
C LEU A 111 0.43 -9.65 -5.31
N LYS A 112 1.26 -10.63 -4.94
CA LYS A 112 2.71 -10.58 -5.16
C LYS A 112 3.08 -10.47 -6.63
N GLU A 113 2.43 -11.25 -7.51
CA GLU A 113 2.63 -11.18 -8.96
C GLU A 113 2.28 -9.79 -9.50
N SER A 114 1.13 -9.25 -9.10
CA SER A 114 0.69 -7.90 -9.50
C SER A 114 1.63 -6.80 -8.99
N LEU A 115 2.16 -6.93 -7.78
CA LEU A 115 3.14 -5.99 -7.23
C LEU A 115 4.50 -6.08 -7.93
N ASN A 116 4.93 -7.29 -8.33
CA ASN A 116 6.13 -7.47 -9.12
C ASN A 116 6.02 -6.85 -10.52
N GLU A 117 4.85 -6.85 -11.14
CA GLU A 117 4.61 -6.15 -12.41
C GLU A 117 4.83 -4.63 -12.27
N ILE A 118 4.52 -4.06 -11.09
CA ILE A 118 4.61 -2.61 -10.84
C ILE A 118 6.00 -2.20 -10.36
N PHE A 119 6.52 -2.88 -9.34
CA PHE A 119 7.73 -2.46 -8.62
C PHE A 119 8.97 -3.23 -9.06
N GLY A 120 8.82 -4.47 -9.58
CA GLY A 120 9.96 -5.33 -9.93
C GLY A 120 10.93 -5.48 -8.77
N GLU A 121 12.20 -5.19 -9.01
CA GLU A 121 13.28 -5.25 -8.03
C GLU A 121 13.52 -3.93 -7.26
N LYS A 122 12.65 -2.92 -7.45
CA LYS A 122 12.83 -1.57 -6.89
C LYS A 122 12.95 -1.59 -5.38
N LEU A 123 13.94 -0.88 -4.86
CA LEU A 123 14.22 -0.77 -3.44
C LEU A 123 13.60 0.51 -2.85
N MET A 124 13.35 0.50 -1.54
CA MET A 124 12.84 1.66 -0.84
C MET A 124 13.77 2.88 -0.94
N GLY A 125 15.10 2.64 -0.97
CA GLY A 125 16.10 3.69 -1.15
C GLY A 125 16.08 4.39 -2.51
N GLU A 126 15.30 3.89 -3.47
CA GLU A 126 15.09 4.50 -4.79
C GLU A 126 13.81 5.34 -4.86
N ALA A 127 13.14 5.56 -3.72
CA ALA A 127 11.93 6.38 -3.65
C ALA A 127 12.23 7.86 -3.94
N ASN A 128 11.34 8.51 -4.70
CA ASN A 128 11.48 9.94 -5.04
C ASN A 128 11.10 10.89 -3.89
N ASN A 129 10.24 10.43 -2.96
CA ASN A 129 9.77 11.21 -1.83
C ASN A 129 10.14 10.54 -0.52
N LEU A 130 10.10 11.29 0.58
CA LEU A 130 10.15 10.71 1.90
C LEU A 130 8.98 9.75 2.09
N LEU A 131 9.22 8.61 2.74
CA LEU A 131 8.23 7.55 2.94
C LEU A 131 8.05 7.19 4.41
N CYS A 132 6.80 6.90 4.78
CA CYS A 132 6.44 6.31 6.06
C CYS A 132 5.33 5.27 5.87
N ILE A 133 5.69 3.98 5.94
CA ILE A 133 4.79 2.86 5.67
C ILE A 133 4.68 1.97 6.92
N PRO A 134 3.59 2.09 7.69
CA PRO A 134 3.36 1.24 8.86
C PRO A 134 3.08 -0.22 8.48
N SER A 135 3.55 -1.13 9.32
CA SER A 135 3.33 -2.56 9.28
C SER A 135 3.39 -3.15 10.69
N TYR A 136 3.26 -4.45 10.84
CA TYR A 136 3.39 -5.14 12.11
C TYR A 136 4.35 -6.33 11.99
N SER A 137 5.34 -6.39 12.87
CA SER A 137 6.26 -7.53 12.96
C SER A 137 5.67 -8.59 13.89
N VAL A 138 5.23 -9.70 13.31
CA VAL A 138 4.68 -10.84 14.09
C VAL A 138 5.76 -11.47 14.96
N THR A 139 6.98 -11.58 14.44
CA THR A 139 8.11 -12.18 15.16
C THR A 139 8.53 -11.38 16.38
N GLU A 140 8.48 -10.05 16.28
CA GLU A 140 8.88 -9.15 17.38
C GLU A 140 7.68 -8.67 18.20
N ALA A 141 6.45 -9.05 17.79
CA ALA A 141 5.18 -8.66 18.42
C ALA A 141 5.02 -7.15 18.62
N LYS A 142 5.49 -6.34 17.63
CA LYS A 142 5.48 -4.88 17.71
C LYS A 142 5.23 -4.21 16.34
N PRO A 143 4.74 -2.95 16.34
CA PRO A 143 4.67 -2.16 15.12
C PRO A 143 6.06 -1.99 14.50
N LYS A 144 6.13 -2.15 13.17
CA LYS A 144 7.28 -1.81 12.35
C LYS A 144 6.87 -0.74 11.36
N VAL A 145 7.61 0.36 11.31
CA VAL A 145 7.41 1.43 10.34
C VAL A 145 8.60 1.43 9.40
N PHE A 146 8.35 1.16 8.12
CA PHE A 146 9.35 1.36 7.07
C PHE A 146 9.43 2.84 6.76
N LYS A 147 10.67 3.37 6.70
CA LYS A 147 10.93 4.81 6.50
C LYS A 147 12.06 5.03 5.51
N TYR A 148 11.88 6.05 4.69
CA TYR A 148 12.93 6.60 3.84
C TYR A 148 12.93 8.12 3.96
N ASP A 149 14.06 8.73 4.25
CA ASP A 149 14.17 10.16 4.61
C ASP A 149 15.16 10.96 3.76
N HIS A 150 15.78 10.40 2.76
CA HIS A 150 16.79 11.03 1.89
C HIS A 150 17.98 11.66 2.64
N LYS A 151 18.00 11.58 3.97
CA LYS A 151 19.08 12.18 4.76
C LYS A 151 20.20 11.19 4.96
N GLU A 152 21.37 11.55 4.46
CA GLU A 152 22.56 10.72 4.58
C GLU A 152 22.85 10.36 6.05
N GLY A 153 22.95 9.07 6.32
CA GLY A 153 23.35 8.51 7.62
C GLY A 153 22.26 8.39 8.68
N SER A 154 21.00 8.81 8.44
CA SER A 154 20.01 8.80 9.53
C SER A 154 19.03 7.63 9.51
N LEU A 155 18.44 7.23 8.39
CA LEU A 155 17.46 6.14 8.32
C LEU A 155 17.72 5.16 7.16
N SER A 156 18.99 4.74 6.98
CA SER A 156 19.37 3.79 5.91
C SER A 156 18.89 2.35 6.13
N ARG A 157 18.36 2.03 7.32
CA ARG A 157 17.93 0.66 7.70
C ARG A 157 17.06 -0.02 6.67
N ASP A 158 16.08 0.70 6.10
CA ASP A 158 15.07 0.13 5.23
C ASP A 158 15.38 0.34 3.74
N ASN A 159 16.47 1.02 3.38
CA ASN A 159 16.83 1.38 2.00
C ASN A 159 16.98 0.18 1.07
N HIS A 160 17.43 -0.96 1.60
CA HIS A 160 17.62 -2.21 0.85
C HIS A 160 16.37 -3.09 0.81
N ALA A 161 15.28 -2.68 1.45
CA ALA A 161 14.04 -3.45 1.42
C ALA A 161 13.34 -3.26 0.06
N LYS A 162 12.91 -4.37 -0.55
CA LYS A 162 12.16 -4.31 -1.81
C LYS A 162 10.79 -3.67 -1.58
N MET A 163 10.38 -2.79 -2.47
CA MET A 163 9.06 -2.17 -2.40
C MET A 163 7.92 -3.21 -2.43
N VAL A 164 8.12 -4.32 -3.15
CA VAL A 164 7.19 -5.45 -3.16
C VAL A 164 7.01 -6.04 -1.76
N ASP A 165 8.09 -6.27 -1.02
CA ASP A 165 8.01 -6.86 0.31
C ASP A 165 7.39 -5.90 1.33
N ILE A 166 7.68 -4.60 1.22
CA ILE A 166 7.04 -3.56 2.05
C ILE A 166 5.54 -3.48 1.76
N ALA A 167 5.16 -3.54 0.48
CA ALA A 167 3.76 -3.55 0.04
C ALA A 167 3.00 -4.75 0.61
N LEU A 168 3.60 -5.94 0.55
CA LEU A 168 3.04 -7.16 1.14
C LEU A 168 2.93 -7.03 2.67
N ALA A 169 3.97 -6.51 3.34
CA ALA A 169 4.00 -6.37 4.79
C ALA A 169 2.93 -5.40 5.31
N THR A 170 2.74 -4.25 4.64
CA THR A 170 1.71 -3.27 5.05
C THR A 170 0.30 -3.74 4.72
N SER A 171 0.14 -4.64 3.74
CA SER A 171 -1.16 -5.20 3.32
C SER A 171 -1.55 -6.47 4.08
N ALA A 172 -0.67 -7.04 4.89
CA ALA A 172 -0.90 -8.25 5.66
C ALA A 172 -1.84 -7.99 6.85
N ALA A 173 -3.13 -7.88 6.58
CA ALA A 173 -4.14 -7.76 7.62
C ALA A 173 -4.33 -9.13 8.33
N PRO A 174 -4.68 -9.15 9.63
CA PRO A 174 -4.76 -10.38 10.41
C PRO A 174 -5.74 -11.45 9.90
N THR A 175 -6.63 -11.10 9.00
CA THR A 175 -7.64 -11.99 8.40
C THR A 175 -7.52 -12.14 6.88
N TYR A 176 -6.43 -11.65 6.31
CA TYR A 176 -6.13 -11.73 4.87
C TYR A 176 -4.86 -12.50 4.63
#